data_930d62a79007e9096add4a712b777950
#
_entry.id   930d62a79007e9096add4a712b777950
#
_cell.length_a   1.000
_cell.length_b   1.000
_cell.length_c   1.000
_cell.angle_alpha   90.00
_cell.angle_beta   90.00
_cell.angle_gamma   90.00
#
_symmetry.space_group_name_H-M   'P 1'
#
loop_
_entity.id
_entity.type
_entity.pdbx_description
1 polymer ?
#
loop_
_entity_poly.entity_id
_entity_poly.type
_entity_poly.pdbx_seq_one_letter_code
_entity_poly.pdbx_strand_id
1 'polypeptide(L)'
;MQYTIESVDLVKHNSDCLIVAVFQDKRLSRTAQWFDHQSQGYIQKILEKGDLQEECGKTLLLYNIPEIPATRMLLVYCGKGFDLSLFDFRKMISGMACALKMIQAEQITSFLTDISVKSSDLDRQIRQSIELIEDCFYCFDELKTDKNNKSVPLSKRFIFNVPLQEVAKISSETIKHAIAITEGIKLTKDLANLPANWCTPQMMAEQAKKLAHEAGLRIHVLEEDAIKKEGMGGLLAVAQGSEEPVQFITLEYLGAEKQKPIVLVGKGVTFDAGGICLKPALGMEEMKYDMSGAAAVLGVLKTIAQLELRSE
;
A
#
# COMPACT_ATOMS: atom_id res chain seq x y z
N MET A 1 -5.35 6.88 5.93
CA MET A 1 -4.63 8.03 6.51
C MET A 1 -4.81 9.24 5.58
N GLN A 2 -4.79 10.48 6.09
CA GLN A 2 -4.81 11.66 5.23
C GLN A 2 -3.37 12.07 4.93
N TYR A 3 -3.01 12.16 3.66
CA TYR A 3 -1.67 12.58 3.20
C TYR A 3 -1.70 14.01 2.68
N THR A 4 -0.66 14.79 3.00
CA THR A 4 -0.45 16.14 2.46
C THR A 4 1.02 16.36 2.11
N ILE A 5 1.27 17.28 1.17
CA ILE A 5 2.61 17.70 0.75
C ILE A 5 2.71 19.19 1.10
N GLU A 6 3.66 19.54 1.96
CA GLU A 6 3.78 20.89 2.50
C GLU A 6 5.24 21.30 2.61
N SER A 7 5.47 22.60 2.61
CA SER A 7 6.74 23.17 3.05
C SER A 7 6.54 23.76 4.44
N VAL A 8 7.08 23.08 5.45
CA VAL A 8 6.86 23.49 6.84
C VAL A 8 7.95 24.44 7.34
N ASP A 9 7.57 25.40 8.16
CA ASP A 9 8.51 26.24 8.90
C ASP A 9 9.00 25.45 10.13
N LEU A 10 10.24 25.00 10.12
CA LEU A 10 10.81 24.15 11.17
C LEU A 10 10.74 24.77 12.58
N VAL A 11 10.73 26.10 12.66
CA VAL A 11 10.69 26.83 13.94
C VAL A 11 9.29 26.79 14.57
N LYS A 12 8.26 26.88 13.73
CA LYS A 12 6.85 27.04 14.16
C LYS A 12 6.04 25.76 14.05
N HIS A 13 6.59 24.75 13.34
CA HIS A 13 5.84 23.54 13.03
C HIS A 13 5.69 22.65 14.26
N ASN A 14 4.46 22.41 14.64
CA ASN A 14 4.11 21.47 15.69
C ASN A 14 3.59 20.15 15.08
N SER A 15 4.15 19.04 15.51
CA SER A 15 3.78 17.70 15.06
C SER A 15 3.98 16.71 16.20
N ASP A 16 3.11 15.70 16.31
CA ASP A 16 3.26 14.68 17.36
C ASP A 16 4.48 13.80 17.15
N CYS A 17 4.84 13.59 15.88
CA CYS A 17 6.03 12.81 15.53
C CYS A 17 6.73 13.42 14.30
N LEU A 18 8.01 13.71 14.45
CA LEU A 18 8.89 14.10 13.35
C LEU A 18 9.70 12.90 12.90
N ILE A 19 9.90 12.72 11.60
CA ILE A 19 10.69 11.64 11.03
C ILE A 19 11.89 12.22 10.30
N VAL A 20 13.10 11.84 10.71
CA VAL A 20 14.35 12.33 10.14
C VAL A 20 15.31 11.17 9.81
N ALA A 21 16.20 11.41 8.85
CA ALA A 21 17.15 10.43 8.39
C ALA A 21 18.50 10.50 9.11
N VAL A 22 19.05 9.32 9.36
CA VAL A 22 20.43 9.11 9.85
C VAL A 22 21.16 8.21 8.87
N PHE A 23 22.39 8.54 8.54
CA PHE A 23 23.26 7.78 7.64
C PHE A 23 24.40 7.09 8.37
N GLN A 24 25.21 6.35 7.64
CA GLN A 24 26.43 5.72 8.15
C GLN A 24 27.31 6.75 8.87
N ASP A 25 28.09 6.27 9.83
CA ASP A 25 28.95 7.10 10.71
C ASP A 25 28.16 8.16 11.50
N LYS A 26 26.88 7.84 11.82
CA LYS A 26 25.99 8.70 12.61
C LYS A 26 25.75 10.08 11.97
N ARG A 27 25.95 10.20 10.66
CA ARG A 27 25.69 11.45 9.94
C ARG A 27 24.19 11.72 9.86
N LEU A 28 23.82 12.93 10.16
CA LEU A 28 22.43 13.41 10.14
C LEU A 28 22.08 14.00 8.76
N SER A 29 20.81 13.84 8.33
CA SER A 29 20.27 14.59 7.20
C SER A 29 20.28 16.11 7.50
N ARG A 30 20.09 16.93 6.48
CA ARG A 30 20.06 18.39 6.64
C ARG A 30 19.08 18.84 7.71
N THR A 31 17.85 18.33 7.67
CA THR A 31 16.83 18.69 8.65
C THR A 31 17.14 18.09 10.02
N ALA A 32 17.68 16.86 10.09
CA ALA A 32 18.10 16.27 11.35
C ALA A 32 19.24 17.06 12.02
N GLN A 33 20.20 17.60 11.24
CA GLN A 33 21.25 18.49 11.75
C GLN A 33 20.67 19.77 12.35
N TRP A 34 19.66 20.34 11.70
CA TRP A 34 18.98 21.52 12.23
C TRP A 34 18.33 21.23 13.59
N PHE A 35 17.60 20.11 13.73
CA PHE A 35 17.01 19.72 15.00
C PHE A 35 18.07 19.39 16.07
N ASP A 36 19.18 18.76 15.68
CA ASP A 36 20.29 18.50 16.60
C ASP A 36 20.90 19.77 17.14
N HIS A 37 21.11 20.76 16.26
CA HIS A 37 21.60 22.09 16.68
C HIS A 37 20.63 22.79 17.64
N GLN A 38 19.32 22.79 17.35
CA GLN A 38 18.32 23.38 18.25
C GLN A 38 18.27 22.66 19.61
N SER A 39 18.44 21.36 19.64
CA SER A 39 18.47 20.55 20.88
C SER A 39 19.85 20.45 21.53
N GLN A 40 20.78 21.32 21.17
CA GLN A 40 22.15 21.42 21.75
C GLN A 40 22.93 20.10 21.65
N GLY A 41 22.85 19.43 20.50
CA GLY A 41 23.56 18.19 20.22
C GLY A 41 22.93 16.97 20.89
N TYR A 42 21.68 17.04 21.27
CA TYR A 42 20.99 15.93 21.95
C TYR A 42 20.86 14.68 21.08
N ILE A 43 20.51 14.85 19.80
CA ILE A 43 20.32 13.72 18.87
C ILE A 43 21.67 13.01 18.67
N GLN A 44 22.72 13.75 18.43
CA GLN A 44 24.08 13.20 18.24
C GLN A 44 24.56 12.44 19.48
N LYS A 45 24.34 12.98 20.67
CA LYS A 45 24.68 12.29 21.94
C LYS A 45 23.93 10.97 22.13
N ILE A 46 22.68 10.89 21.70
CA ILE A 46 21.91 9.62 21.75
C ILE A 46 22.48 8.63 20.72
N LEU A 47 22.78 9.05 19.51
CA LEU A 47 23.37 8.18 18.49
C LEU A 47 24.75 7.63 18.92
N GLU A 48 25.53 8.39 19.68
CA GLU A 48 26.81 7.92 20.23
C GLU A 48 26.68 6.73 21.17
N LYS A 49 25.51 6.57 21.84
CA LYS A 49 25.21 5.42 22.70
C LYS A 49 25.04 4.11 21.92
N GLY A 50 24.80 4.20 20.60
CA GLY A 50 24.74 3.03 19.71
C GLY A 50 23.39 2.31 19.69
N ASP A 51 22.31 2.90 20.17
CA ASP A 51 20.98 2.28 20.22
C ASP A 51 20.33 2.17 18.83
N LEU A 52 20.73 2.97 17.84
CA LEU A 52 20.29 2.86 16.47
C LEU A 52 21.18 1.86 15.70
N GLN A 53 20.60 0.74 15.29
CA GLN A 53 21.30 -0.26 14.47
C GLN A 53 21.61 0.30 13.09
N GLU A 54 22.85 0.09 12.60
CA GLU A 54 23.32 0.57 11.30
C GLU A 54 22.89 -0.36 10.15
N GLU A 55 21.60 -0.63 10.05
CA GLU A 55 20.97 -1.38 8.97
C GLU A 55 19.81 -0.55 8.39
N CYS A 56 19.76 -0.43 7.05
CA CYS A 56 18.74 0.37 6.36
C CYS A 56 17.32 -0.03 6.78
N GLY A 57 16.51 0.96 7.17
CA GLY A 57 15.16 0.78 7.67
C GLY A 57 15.05 0.54 9.18
N LYS A 58 16.16 0.40 9.92
CA LYS A 58 16.14 0.40 11.38
C LYS A 58 15.83 1.78 11.91
N THR A 59 15.14 1.82 13.05
CA THR A 59 14.59 3.07 13.61
C THR A 59 14.89 3.18 15.10
N LEU A 60 14.98 4.42 15.58
CA LEU A 60 15.06 4.74 16.99
C LEU A 60 14.05 5.85 17.31
N LEU A 61 13.16 5.59 18.25
CA LEU A 61 12.15 6.55 18.69
C LEU A 61 12.66 7.34 19.90
N LEU A 62 12.69 8.65 19.76
CA LEU A 62 13.02 9.57 20.84
C LEU A 62 11.78 10.29 21.34
N TYR A 63 11.76 10.59 22.62
CA TYR A 63 10.69 11.35 23.28
C TYR A 63 11.24 12.62 23.90
N ASN A 64 10.43 13.67 23.92
CA ASN A 64 10.69 14.91 24.64
C ASN A 64 12.08 15.51 24.33
N ILE A 65 12.36 15.71 23.04
CA ILE A 65 13.63 16.31 22.60
C ILE A 65 13.69 17.77 23.07
N PRO A 66 14.75 18.19 23.76
CA PRO A 66 14.86 19.57 24.24
C PRO A 66 14.67 20.61 23.14
N GLU A 67 13.94 21.68 23.42
CA GLU A 67 13.69 22.82 22.52
C GLU A 67 12.97 22.49 21.19
N ILE A 68 12.53 21.24 20.99
CA ILE A 68 11.81 20.85 19.80
C ILE A 68 10.31 20.70 20.16
N PRO A 69 9.39 21.41 19.47
CA PRO A 69 7.96 21.39 19.76
C PRO A 69 7.28 20.13 19.19
N ALA A 70 7.85 18.95 19.43
CA ALA A 70 7.32 17.67 19.03
C ALA A 70 7.44 16.67 20.19
N THR A 71 6.38 15.90 20.42
CA THR A 71 6.37 14.88 21.46
C THR A 71 7.37 13.76 21.18
N ARG A 72 7.57 13.45 19.89
CA ARG A 72 8.39 12.33 19.42
C ARG A 72 9.21 12.69 18.21
N MET A 73 10.34 12.00 18.07
CA MET A 73 11.13 12.00 16.83
C MET A 73 11.54 10.56 16.50
N LEU A 74 11.24 10.13 15.29
CA LEU A 74 11.66 8.85 14.76
C LEU A 74 12.90 9.04 13.90
N LEU A 75 14.02 8.55 14.38
CA LEU A 75 15.26 8.48 13.61
C LEU A 75 15.20 7.23 12.72
N VAL A 76 15.48 7.37 11.44
CA VAL A 76 15.48 6.27 10.47
C VAL A 76 16.86 6.13 9.86
N TYR A 77 17.47 4.94 10.01
CA TYR A 77 18.77 4.68 9.38
C TYR A 77 18.62 4.39 7.89
N CYS A 78 19.33 5.16 7.06
CA CYS A 78 19.15 5.20 5.61
C CYS A 78 20.34 4.62 4.82
N GLY A 79 21.36 4.06 5.50
CA GLY A 79 22.51 3.45 4.81
C GLY A 79 23.68 4.41 4.60
N LYS A 80 24.49 4.12 3.56
CA LYS A 80 25.84 4.72 3.41
C LYS A 80 25.88 6.13 2.85
N GLY A 81 24.87 6.59 2.14
CA GLY A 81 24.93 7.87 1.43
C GLY A 81 23.58 8.54 1.25
N PHE A 82 23.64 9.77 0.71
CA PHE A 82 22.45 10.59 0.45
C PHE A 82 21.71 10.21 -0.83
N ASP A 83 22.26 9.30 -1.65
CA ASP A 83 21.69 8.86 -2.93
C ASP A 83 21.39 7.34 -2.84
N LEU A 84 20.19 7.03 -2.40
CA LEU A 84 19.78 5.64 -2.13
C LEU A 84 19.46 4.87 -3.41
N SER A 85 19.68 3.55 -3.39
CA SER A 85 19.04 2.67 -4.36
C SER A 85 17.52 2.61 -4.10
N LEU A 86 16.76 2.27 -5.13
CA LEU A 86 15.31 2.08 -4.97
C LEU A 86 14.99 0.96 -3.96
N PHE A 87 15.83 -0.07 -3.89
CA PHE A 87 15.69 -1.16 -2.92
C PHE A 87 15.87 -0.67 -1.48
N ASP A 88 16.93 0.11 -1.21
CA ASP A 88 17.20 0.67 0.13
C ASP A 88 16.12 1.68 0.51
N PHE A 89 15.65 2.50 -0.44
CA PHE A 89 14.52 3.40 -0.22
C PHE A 89 13.27 2.66 0.24
N ARG A 90 12.89 1.60 -0.46
CA ARG A 90 11.73 0.79 -0.06
C ARG A 90 11.92 0.15 1.32
N LYS A 91 13.10 -0.38 1.61
CA LYS A 91 13.44 -0.94 2.92
C LYS A 91 13.33 0.12 4.03
N MET A 92 13.84 1.31 3.78
CA MET A 92 13.76 2.46 4.69
C MET A 92 12.32 2.86 5.00
N ILE A 93 11.48 3.05 3.98
CA ILE A 93 10.08 3.44 4.15
C ILE A 93 9.29 2.33 4.86
N SER A 94 9.51 1.05 4.51
CA SER A 94 8.85 -0.07 5.19
C SER A 94 9.25 -0.16 6.66
N GLY A 95 10.52 0.02 7.01
CA GLY A 95 10.98 0.05 8.39
C GLY A 95 10.37 1.20 9.19
N MET A 96 10.32 2.40 8.61
CA MET A 96 9.62 3.55 9.17
C MET A 96 8.14 3.25 9.41
N ALA A 97 7.44 2.70 8.41
CA ALA A 97 6.02 2.40 8.51
C ALA A 97 5.73 1.36 9.59
N CYS A 98 6.58 0.32 9.73
CA CYS A 98 6.48 -0.66 10.81
C CYS A 98 6.65 -0.03 12.21
N ALA A 99 7.59 0.91 12.36
CA ALA A 99 7.77 1.62 13.63
C ALA A 99 6.54 2.49 13.96
N LEU A 100 5.94 3.13 12.96
CA LEU A 100 4.76 3.97 13.15
C LEU A 100 3.54 3.19 13.64
N LYS A 101 3.42 1.91 13.35
CA LYS A 101 2.34 1.05 13.90
C LYS A 101 2.34 0.98 15.43
N MET A 102 3.49 1.19 16.04
CA MET A 102 3.68 1.12 17.50
C MET A 102 3.46 2.46 18.19
N ILE A 103 3.14 3.50 17.44
CA ILE A 103 3.04 4.88 17.95
C ILE A 103 1.63 5.41 17.73
N GLN A 104 1.07 5.99 18.79
CA GLN A 104 -0.16 6.78 18.67
C GLN A 104 0.23 8.24 18.42
N ALA A 105 0.09 8.70 17.18
CA ALA A 105 0.32 10.08 16.80
C ALA A 105 -0.85 10.57 15.93
N GLU A 106 -1.37 11.76 16.20
CA GLU A 106 -2.41 12.35 15.37
C GLU A 106 -1.84 12.94 14.09
N GLN A 107 -0.68 13.60 14.20
CA GLN A 107 0.02 14.22 13.07
C GLN A 107 1.49 13.77 13.02
N ILE A 108 1.90 13.31 11.86
CA ILE A 108 3.28 12.90 11.56
C ILE A 108 3.84 13.79 10.46
N THR A 109 5.08 14.25 10.61
CA THR A 109 5.77 14.99 9.57
C THR A 109 7.07 14.30 9.21
N SER A 110 7.19 13.94 7.94
CA SER A 110 8.37 13.25 7.40
C SER A 110 9.28 14.21 6.63
N PHE A 111 10.55 14.19 7.00
CA PHE A 111 11.64 14.89 6.32
C PHE A 111 12.53 13.93 5.51
N LEU A 112 12.05 12.71 5.23
CA LEU A 112 12.77 11.73 4.41
C LEU A 112 12.86 12.15 2.93
N THR A 113 12.10 13.14 2.53
CA THR A 113 12.21 13.81 1.23
C THR A 113 13.51 14.59 1.02
N ASP A 114 14.29 14.81 2.11
CA ASP A 114 15.66 15.33 2.03
C ASP A 114 16.63 14.36 1.34
N ILE A 115 16.23 13.10 1.16
CA ILE A 115 17.09 12.04 0.62
C ILE A 115 16.89 11.92 -0.88
N SER A 116 17.98 11.91 -1.64
CA SER A 116 17.95 11.58 -3.06
C SER A 116 17.82 10.07 -3.28
N VAL A 117 17.06 9.68 -4.28
CA VAL A 117 16.91 8.27 -4.70
C VAL A 117 17.25 8.13 -6.18
N LYS A 118 18.13 7.20 -6.50
CA LYS A 118 18.60 6.96 -7.87
C LYS A 118 17.45 6.72 -8.83
N SER A 119 17.46 7.45 -9.94
CA SER A 119 16.46 7.31 -11.02
C SER A 119 15.01 7.48 -10.53
N SER A 120 14.79 8.30 -9.50
CA SER A 120 13.47 8.60 -8.95
C SER A 120 13.36 10.08 -8.63
N ASP A 121 12.32 10.72 -9.15
CA ASP A 121 11.93 12.06 -8.76
C ASP A 121 11.15 12.06 -7.44
N LEU A 122 10.89 13.24 -6.92
CA LEU A 122 10.19 13.41 -5.64
C LEU A 122 8.73 12.95 -5.71
N ASP A 123 8.10 13.12 -6.86
CA ASP A 123 6.74 12.67 -7.13
C ASP A 123 6.61 11.14 -6.95
N ARG A 124 7.50 10.39 -7.60
CA ARG A 124 7.57 8.93 -7.49
C ARG A 124 7.93 8.48 -6.08
N GLN A 125 8.83 9.18 -5.39
CA GLN A 125 9.20 8.86 -4.01
C GLN A 125 8.02 9.00 -3.06
N ILE A 126 7.26 10.09 -3.15
CA ILE A 126 6.07 10.32 -2.33
C ILE A 126 5.01 9.26 -2.62
N ARG A 127 4.72 8.99 -3.90
CA ARG A 127 3.76 7.96 -4.30
C ARG A 127 4.13 6.58 -3.72
N GLN A 128 5.37 6.14 -3.94
CA GLN A 128 5.84 4.85 -3.40
C GLN A 128 5.86 4.82 -1.88
N SER A 129 6.13 5.94 -1.21
CA SER A 129 6.04 6.01 0.25
C SER A 129 4.62 5.76 0.74
N ILE A 130 3.63 6.37 0.13
CA ILE A 130 2.21 6.15 0.46
C ILE A 130 1.84 4.68 0.24
N GLU A 131 2.20 4.10 -0.90
CA GLU A 131 1.93 2.71 -1.22
C GLU A 131 2.52 1.76 -0.15
N LEU A 132 3.76 1.97 0.25
CA LEU A 132 4.44 1.15 1.26
C LEU A 132 3.87 1.36 2.68
N ILE A 133 3.48 2.56 3.03
CA ILE A 133 2.83 2.87 4.32
C ILE A 133 1.48 2.16 4.38
N GLU A 134 0.62 2.32 3.37
CA GLU A 134 -0.70 1.68 3.32
C GLU A 134 -0.58 0.15 3.30
N ASP A 135 0.40 -0.40 2.56
CA ASP A 135 0.70 -1.83 2.55
C ASP A 135 1.09 -2.35 3.95
N CYS A 136 1.96 -1.63 4.63
CA CYS A 136 2.36 -1.96 6.00
C CYS A 136 1.19 -1.90 6.98
N PHE A 137 0.30 -0.92 6.86
CA PHE A 137 -0.85 -0.75 7.74
C PHE A 137 -2.06 -1.64 7.37
N TYR A 138 -2.00 -2.34 6.25
CA TYR A 138 -3.06 -3.27 5.87
C TYR A 138 -3.29 -4.32 6.96
N CYS A 139 -4.55 -4.57 7.28
CA CYS A 139 -4.99 -5.60 8.20
C CYS A 139 -6.33 -6.17 7.71
N PHE A 140 -6.38 -7.48 7.56
CA PHE A 140 -7.64 -8.18 7.27
C PHE A 140 -8.34 -8.51 8.59
N ASP A 141 -9.43 -7.84 8.88
CA ASP A 141 -10.21 -7.99 10.12
C ASP A 141 -11.72 -8.20 9.88
N GLU A 142 -12.12 -8.39 8.62
CA GLU A 142 -13.52 -8.48 8.21
C GLU A 142 -14.28 -9.58 8.92
N LEU A 143 -13.63 -10.73 9.17
CA LEU A 143 -14.24 -11.90 9.80
C LEU A 143 -14.00 -11.97 11.33
N LYS A 144 -13.34 -10.99 11.92
CA LYS A 144 -13.12 -10.94 13.37
C LYS A 144 -14.40 -10.51 14.09
N THR A 145 -14.82 -11.30 15.06
CA THR A 145 -15.99 -11.01 15.91
C THR A 145 -15.69 -9.96 16.98
N ASP A 146 -14.47 -9.95 17.51
CA ASP A 146 -14.01 -8.93 18.47
C ASP A 146 -13.47 -7.70 17.73
N LYS A 147 -14.36 -6.71 17.55
CA LYS A 147 -14.02 -5.42 16.93
C LYS A 147 -13.38 -4.43 17.91
N ASN A 148 -13.23 -4.78 19.19
CA ASN A 148 -12.62 -3.90 20.18
C ASN A 148 -11.09 -3.89 20.11
N ASN A 149 -10.49 -4.93 19.55
CA ASN A 149 -9.06 -4.98 19.20
C ASN A 149 -8.78 -4.32 17.84
N LYS A 150 -9.43 -3.20 17.55
CA LYS A 150 -9.03 -2.40 16.38
C LYS A 150 -7.57 -2.07 16.54
N SER A 151 -6.79 -2.44 15.53
CA SER A 151 -5.41 -1.98 15.36
C SER A 151 -5.29 -0.52 15.76
N VAL A 152 -4.20 -0.19 16.47
CA VAL A 152 -3.86 1.16 16.94
C VAL A 152 -4.42 2.21 15.98
N PRO A 153 -5.19 3.21 16.46
CA PRO A 153 -5.73 4.22 15.57
C PRO A 153 -4.59 4.84 14.78
N LEU A 154 -4.65 4.69 13.48
CA LEU A 154 -3.72 5.31 12.55
C LEU A 154 -3.64 6.80 12.82
N SER A 155 -2.45 7.34 12.68
CA SER A 155 -2.26 8.79 12.58
C SER A 155 -3.26 9.37 11.61
N LYS A 156 -3.92 10.45 12.01
CA LYS A 156 -4.96 11.05 11.18
C LYS A 156 -4.35 11.74 9.95
N ARG A 157 -3.15 12.33 10.11
CA ARG A 157 -2.48 13.12 9.08
C ARG A 157 -1.00 12.78 8.96
N PHE A 158 -0.54 12.58 7.73
CA PHE A 158 0.88 12.38 7.38
C PHE A 158 1.31 13.46 6.40
N ILE A 159 2.29 14.27 6.80
CA ILE A 159 2.81 15.39 6.03
C ILE A 159 4.15 15.00 5.43
N PHE A 160 4.27 15.05 4.11
CA PHE A 160 5.56 15.03 3.42
C PHE A 160 6.09 16.46 3.36
N ASN A 161 7.14 16.77 4.13
CA ASN A 161 7.80 18.06 4.00
C ASN A 161 8.64 18.08 2.73
N VAL A 162 8.50 19.13 1.94
CA VAL A 162 9.31 19.37 0.75
C VAL A 162 9.76 20.84 0.71
N PRO A 163 10.88 21.17 0.07
CA PRO A 163 11.26 22.57 -0.14
C PRO A 163 10.17 23.34 -0.86
N LEU A 164 9.92 24.59 -0.47
CA LEU A 164 8.84 25.42 -1.00
C LEU A 164 8.84 25.49 -2.54
N GLN A 165 10.01 25.57 -3.15
CA GLN A 165 10.18 25.59 -4.61
C GLN A 165 9.83 24.27 -5.30
N GLU A 166 9.81 23.17 -4.57
CA GLU A 166 9.45 21.85 -5.08
C GLU A 166 7.95 21.56 -4.95
N VAL A 167 7.26 22.20 -3.99
CA VAL A 167 5.81 22.02 -3.79
C VAL A 167 5.02 22.23 -5.09
N ALA A 168 5.36 23.30 -5.82
CA ALA A 168 4.69 23.63 -7.08
C ALA A 168 5.05 22.71 -8.26
N LYS A 169 6.13 21.92 -8.13
CA LYS A 169 6.58 20.99 -9.18
C LYS A 169 5.99 19.59 -9.01
N ILE A 170 5.54 19.26 -7.80
CA ILE A 170 4.92 17.96 -7.53
C ILE A 170 3.50 17.98 -8.08
N SER A 171 3.14 16.93 -8.79
CA SER A 171 1.80 16.81 -9.36
C SER A 171 0.73 16.84 -8.28
N SER A 172 -0.34 17.61 -8.49
CA SER A 172 -1.53 17.57 -7.64
C SER A 172 -2.18 16.17 -7.60
N GLU A 173 -1.90 15.34 -8.61
CA GLU A 173 -2.41 14.00 -8.74
C GLU A 173 -1.59 12.94 -7.99
N THR A 174 -0.38 13.27 -7.50
CA THR A 174 0.54 12.31 -6.86
C THR A 174 -0.12 11.52 -5.74
N ILE A 175 -0.78 12.20 -4.80
CA ILE A 175 -1.48 11.55 -3.69
C ILE A 175 -2.68 10.76 -4.20
N LYS A 176 -3.46 11.33 -5.13
CA LYS A 176 -4.63 10.67 -5.72
C LYS A 176 -4.21 9.36 -6.41
N HIS A 177 -3.13 9.38 -7.18
CA HIS A 177 -2.60 8.19 -7.83
C HIS A 177 -2.17 7.12 -6.83
N ALA A 178 -1.45 7.51 -5.78
CA ALA A 178 -1.03 6.58 -4.74
C ALA A 178 -2.24 5.93 -4.04
N ILE A 179 -3.23 6.72 -3.66
CA ILE A 179 -4.45 6.22 -2.99
C ILE A 179 -5.23 5.28 -3.90
N ALA A 180 -5.42 5.62 -5.19
CA ALA A 180 -6.11 4.75 -6.13
C ALA A 180 -5.41 3.38 -6.28
N ILE A 181 -4.07 3.38 -6.35
CA ILE A 181 -3.28 2.14 -6.41
C ILE A 181 -3.45 1.33 -5.12
N THR A 182 -3.33 1.96 -3.96
CA THR A 182 -3.45 1.28 -2.67
C THR A 182 -4.84 0.70 -2.42
N GLU A 183 -5.88 1.37 -2.88
CA GLU A 183 -7.25 0.85 -2.81
C GLU A 183 -7.49 -0.34 -3.74
N GLY A 184 -6.88 -0.38 -4.93
CA GLY A 184 -6.90 -1.55 -5.79
C GLY A 184 -6.15 -2.74 -5.16
N ILE A 185 -4.96 -2.49 -4.60
CA ILE A 185 -4.19 -3.50 -3.85
C ILE A 185 -5.00 -4.01 -2.65
N LYS A 186 -5.66 -3.11 -1.92
CA LYS A 186 -6.48 -3.48 -0.77
C LYS A 186 -7.63 -4.40 -1.18
N LEU A 187 -8.38 -4.07 -2.24
CA LEU A 187 -9.44 -4.93 -2.77
C LEU A 187 -8.93 -6.32 -3.12
N THR A 188 -7.79 -6.40 -3.82
CA THR A 188 -7.13 -7.67 -4.16
C THR A 188 -6.83 -8.49 -2.90
N LYS A 189 -6.23 -7.88 -1.89
CA LYS A 189 -5.88 -8.55 -0.63
C LYS A 189 -7.11 -8.96 0.19
N ASP A 190 -8.13 -8.11 0.24
CA ASP A 190 -9.37 -8.40 0.98
C ASP A 190 -10.03 -9.66 0.39
N LEU A 191 -10.17 -9.73 -0.95
CA LEU A 191 -10.73 -10.90 -1.62
C LEU A 191 -9.88 -12.16 -1.43
N ALA A 192 -8.57 -12.05 -1.60
CA ALA A 192 -7.66 -13.18 -1.46
C ALA A 192 -7.59 -13.74 -0.02
N ASN A 193 -7.80 -12.89 0.99
CA ASN A 193 -7.75 -13.31 2.39
C ASN A 193 -9.04 -13.96 2.89
N LEU A 194 -10.16 -13.81 2.16
CA LEU A 194 -11.39 -14.51 2.49
C LEU A 194 -11.23 -16.03 2.38
N PRO A 195 -11.79 -16.82 3.30
CA PRO A 195 -11.84 -18.26 3.14
C PRO A 195 -12.79 -18.64 2.01
N ALA A 196 -12.57 -19.81 1.39
CA ALA A 196 -13.26 -20.23 0.18
C ALA A 196 -14.78 -20.43 0.34
N ASN A 197 -15.24 -20.69 1.56
CA ASN A 197 -16.68 -20.76 1.87
C ASN A 197 -17.37 -19.39 1.89
N TRP A 198 -16.61 -18.30 1.89
CA TRP A 198 -17.08 -16.93 1.72
C TRP A 198 -16.76 -16.41 0.31
N CYS A 199 -15.52 -16.66 -0.15
CA CYS A 199 -15.07 -16.27 -1.49
C CYS A 199 -15.51 -17.31 -2.53
N THR A 200 -16.82 -17.42 -2.76
CA THR A 200 -17.40 -18.28 -3.79
C THR A 200 -17.38 -17.59 -5.16
N PRO A 201 -17.57 -18.33 -6.28
CA PRO A 201 -17.70 -17.71 -7.60
C PRO A 201 -18.82 -16.67 -7.66
N GLN A 202 -19.95 -16.93 -7.00
CA GLN A 202 -21.07 -15.99 -6.92
C GLN A 202 -20.67 -14.73 -6.16
N MET A 203 -20.00 -14.84 -5.01
CA MET A 203 -19.52 -13.68 -4.27
C MET A 203 -18.54 -12.85 -5.09
N MET A 204 -17.64 -13.48 -5.84
CA MET A 204 -16.75 -12.78 -6.77
C MET A 204 -17.52 -12.00 -7.83
N ALA A 205 -18.59 -12.59 -8.39
CA ALA A 205 -19.48 -11.91 -9.34
C ALA A 205 -20.21 -10.71 -8.71
N GLU A 206 -20.66 -10.84 -7.46
CA GLU A 206 -21.30 -9.76 -6.71
C GLU A 206 -20.32 -8.60 -6.44
N GLN A 207 -19.08 -8.89 -6.04
CA GLN A 207 -18.04 -7.89 -5.88
C GLN A 207 -17.71 -7.17 -7.20
N ALA A 208 -17.68 -7.92 -8.30
CA ALA A 208 -17.50 -7.35 -9.63
C ALA A 208 -18.67 -6.43 -10.04
N LYS A 209 -19.92 -6.84 -9.75
CA LYS A 209 -21.12 -6.00 -9.98
C LYS A 209 -21.08 -4.73 -9.15
N LYS A 210 -20.69 -4.83 -7.88
CA LYS A 210 -20.52 -3.68 -6.99
C LYS A 210 -19.48 -2.72 -7.54
N LEU A 211 -18.31 -3.23 -7.89
CA LEU A 211 -17.25 -2.44 -8.51
C LEU A 211 -17.73 -1.76 -9.80
N ALA A 212 -18.42 -2.50 -10.66
CA ALA A 212 -18.93 -1.94 -11.92
C ALA A 212 -19.89 -0.77 -11.68
N HIS A 213 -20.78 -0.89 -10.70
CA HIS A 213 -21.72 0.16 -10.33
C HIS A 213 -20.98 1.40 -9.75
N GLU A 214 -20.04 1.19 -8.83
CA GLU A 214 -19.28 2.27 -8.18
C GLU A 214 -18.34 3.02 -9.13
N ALA A 215 -17.75 2.29 -10.09
CA ALA A 215 -16.71 2.79 -10.98
C ALA A 215 -17.20 3.07 -12.42
N GLY A 216 -18.50 2.89 -12.70
CA GLY A 216 -19.07 3.13 -14.02
C GLY A 216 -18.56 2.16 -15.10
N LEU A 217 -18.24 0.92 -14.75
CA LEU A 217 -17.80 -0.11 -15.68
C LEU A 217 -18.99 -0.83 -16.31
N ARG A 218 -18.83 -1.33 -17.54
CA ARG A 218 -19.74 -2.31 -18.08
C ARG A 218 -19.40 -3.68 -17.51
N ILE A 219 -20.45 -4.47 -17.19
CA ILE A 219 -20.27 -5.83 -16.66
C ILE A 219 -21.15 -6.81 -17.40
N HIS A 220 -20.60 -7.99 -17.70
CA HIS A 220 -21.33 -9.18 -18.14
C HIS A 220 -20.91 -10.35 -17.27
N VAL A 221 -21.88 -11.09 -16.76
CA VAL A 221 -21.68 -12.32 -16.00
C VAL A 221 -22.40 -13.43 -16.74
N LEU A 222 -21.65 -14.45 -17.20
CA LEU A 222 -22.21 -15.65 -17.77
C LEU A 222 -22.32 -16.71 -16.69
N GLU A 223 -23.51 -17.25 -16.54
CA GLU A 223 -23.81 -18.40 -15.70
C GLU A 223 -23.71 -19.71 -16.50
N GLU A 224 -23.84 -20.84 -15.86
CA GLU A 224 -23.55 -22.15 -16.41
C GLU A 224 -24.18 -22.42 -17.79
N ASP A 225 -25.46 -22.10 -17.99
CA ASP A 225 -26.16 -22.35 -19.28
C ASP A 225 -25.61 -21.47 -20.42
N ALA A 226 -25.25 -20.23 -20.11
CA ALA A 226 -24.61 -19.33 -21.09
C ALA A 226 -23.19 -19.81 -21.41
N ILE A 227 -22.43 -20.25 -20.40
CA ILE A 227 -21.10 -20.84 -20.54
C ILE A 227 -21.13 -22.08 -21.42
N LYS A 228 -22.15 -23.00 -21.23
CA LYS A 228 -22.38 -24.16 -22.07
C LYS A 228 -22.64 -23.76 -23.51
N LYS A 229 -23.50 -22.76 -23.71
CA LYS A 229 -23.85 -22.26 -25.06
C LYS A 229 -22.66 -21.68 -25.81
N GLU A 230 -21.76 -21.03 -25.08
CA GLU A 230 -20.49 -20.50 -25.64
C GLU A 230 -19.42 -21.59 -25.86
N GLY A 231 -19.69 -22.84 -25.50
CA GLY A 231 -18.79 -23.97 -25.70
C GLY A 231 -17.55 -23.97 -24.81
N MET A 232 -17.58 -23.30 -23.64
CA MET A 232 -16.44 -23.18 -22.73
C MET A 232 -16.21 -24.46 -21.92
N GLY A 233 -15.95 -25.59 -22.61
CA GLY A 233 -15.87 -26.93 -22.03
C GLY A 233 -14.79 -27.11 -20.96
N GLY A 234 -13.63 -26.39 -21.10
CA GLY A 234 -12.57 -26.43 -20.10
C GLY A 234 -12.99 -25.82 -18.75
N LEU A 235 -13.72 -24.69 -18.79
CA LEU A 235 -14.26 -24.06 -17.60
C LEU A 235 -15.30 -24.96 -16.90
N LEU A 236 -16.21 -25.55 -17.68
CA LEU A 236 -17.23 -26.47 -17.16
C LEU A 236 -16.60 -27.72 -16.56
N ALA A 237 -15.56 -28.29 -17.18
CA ALA A 237 -14.86 -29.44 -16.64
C ALA A 237 -14.24 -29.19 -15.26
N VAL A 238 -13.67 -28.00 -15.04
CA VAL A 238 -13.10 -27.58 -13.75
C VAL A 238 -14.20 -27.39 -12.70
N ALA A 239 -15.34 -26.79 -13.10
CA ALA A 239 -16.47 -26.52 -12.21
C ALA A 239 -17.32 -27.72 -11.86
N GLN A 240 -17.25 -28.80 -12.64
CA GLN A 240 -18.15 -29.96 -12.56
C GLN A 240 -18.20 -30.63 -11.18
N GLY A 241 -17.12 -30.56 -10.41
CA GLY A 241 -17.05 -31.16 -9.06
C GLY A 241 -17.51 -30.22 -7.94
N SER A 242 -17.94 -29.01 -8.24
CA SER A 242 -18.38 -28.02 -7.25
C SER A 242 -19.90 -27.96 -7.15
N GLU A 243 -20.44 -27.77 -5.95
CA GLU A 243 -21.85 -27.41 -5.74
C GLU A 243 -22.11 -25.92 -5.99
N GLU A 244 -21.04 -25.09 -5.96
CA GLU A 244 -21.11 -23.64 -6.23
C GLU A 244 -21.22 -23.41 -7.75
N PRO A 245 -22.21 -22.62 -8.22
CA PRO A 245 -22.39 -22.36 -9.63
C PRO A 245 -21.21 -21.59 -10.24
N VAL A 246 -20.75 -22.08 -11.40
CA VAL A 246 -19.67 -21.45 -12.16
C VAL A 246 -20.08 -20.07 -12.67
N GLN A 247 -19.15 -19.14 -12.62
CA GLN A 247 -19.34 -17.77 -13.11
C GLN A 247 -18.19 -17.37 -14.06
N PHE A 248 -18.52 -16.76 -15.20
CA PHE A 248 -17.56 -16.12 -16.09
C PHE A 248 -17.83 -14.62 -16.11
N ILE A 249 -16.90 -13.83 -15.55
CA ILE A 249 -17.08 -12.41 -15.28
C ILE A 249 -16.27 -11.61 -16.27
N THR A 250 -16.90 -10.70 -17.01
CA THR A 250 -16.25 -9.72 -17.89
C THR A 250 -16.58 -8.31 -17.43
N LEU A 251 -15.55 -7.50 -17.28
CA LEU A 251 -15.63 -6.08 -16.96
C LEU A 251 -14.96 -5.27 -18.05
N GLU A 252 -15.56 -4.14 -18.44
CA GLU A 252 -15.03 -3.25 -19.45
C GLU A 252 -14.91 -1.83 -18.89
N TYR A 253 -13.70 -1.27 -18.97
CA TYR A 253 -13.44 0.14 -18.76
C TYR A 253 -13.32 0.84 -20.12
N LEU A 254 -14.11 1.86 -20.36
CA LEU A 254 -14.17 2.57 -21.64
C LEU A 254 -13.41 3.90 -21.59
N GLY A 255 -12.11 3.84 -21.37
CA GLY A 255 -11.25 5.03 -21.32
C GLY A 255 -10.89 5.59 -22.71
N ALA A 256 -10.94 4.76 -23.77
CA ALA A 256 -10.65 5.17 -25.14
C ALA A 256 -11.47 4.37 -26.17
N GLU A 257 -12.45 5.00 -26.76
CA GLU A 257 -13.44 4.34 -27.66
C GLU A 257 -12.86 3.81 -29.00
N LYS A 258 -11.68 4.30 -29.42
CA LYS A 258 -11.12 3.99 -30.76
C LYS A 258 -9.90 3.07 -30.73
N GLN A 259 -9.46 2.64 -29.57
CA GLN A 259 -8.26 1.80 -29.45
C GLN A 259 -8.64 0.32 -29.30
N LYS A 260 -7.70 -0.56 -29.65
CA LYS A 260 -7.86 -1.99 -29.34
C LYS A 260 -7.82 -2.20 -27.84
N PRO A 261 -8.72 -3.01 -27.27
CA PRO A 261 -8.74 -3.23 -25.84
C PRO A 261 -7.48 -3.99 -25.36
N ILE A 262 -6.99 -3.60 -24.18
CA ILE A 262 -6.04 -4.41 -23.43
C ILE A 262 -6.87 -5.39 -22.62
N VAL A 263 -6.62 -6.69 -22.78
CA VAL A 263 -7.36 -7.75 -22.10
C VAL A 263 -6.52 -8.29 -20.95
N LEU A 264 -7.06 -8.23 -19.73
CA LEU A 264 -6.49 -8.83 -18.55
C LEU A 264 -7.29 -10.10 -18.22
N VAL A 265 -6.61 -11.23 -18.09
CA VAL A 265 -7.24 -12.52 -17.74
C VAL A 265 -6.75 -12.96 -16.39
N GLY A 266 -7.66 -13.10 -15.41
CA GLY A 266 -7.37 -13.53 -14.06
C GLY A 266 -7.93 -14.92 -13.77
N LYS A 267 -7.09 -15.84 -13.27
CA LYS A 267 -7.53 -17.14 -12.75
C LYS A 267 -8.40 -16.91 -11.51
N GLY A 268 -9.60 -17.49 -11.49
CA GLY A 268 -10.59 -17.29 -10.45
C GLY A 268 -11.07 -18.61 -9.82
N VAL A 269 -10.20 -19.60 -9.67
CA VAL A 269 -10.53 -20.85 -8.95
C VAL A 269 -10.57 -20.56 -7.46
N THR A 270 -11.76 -20.54 -6.87
CA THR A 270 -11.97 -20.08 -5.48
C THR A 270 -11.38 -21.03 -4.44
N PHE A 271 -11.22 -22.31 -4.77
CA PHE A 271 -10.41 -23.27 -4.01
C PHE A 271 -10.01 -24.45 -4.89
N ASP A 272 -8.72 -24.73 -5.00
CA ASP A 272 -8.20 -25.84 -5.79
C ASP A 272 -7.76 -27.02 -4.90
N ALA A 273 -8.64 -28.00 -4.68
CA ALA A 273 -8.34 -29.23 -3.96
C ALA A 273 -7.56 -30.27 -4.81
N GLY A 274 -7.38 -30.01 -6.13
CA GLY A 274 -6.72 -30.93 -7.06
C GLY A 274 -7.66 -31.87 -7.82
N GLY A 275 -8.91 -32.05 -7.40
CA GLY A 275 -9.90 -32.94 -8.01
C GLY A 275 -9.69 -34.40 -7.63
N ILE A 276 -9.84 -35.34 -8.59
CA ILE A 276 -9.65 -36.77 -8.37
C ILE A 276 -8.25 -37.08 -7.87
N CYS A 277 -7.23 -36.40 -8.41
CA CYS A 277 -5.89 -36.43 -7.87
C CYS A 277 -5.78 -35.32 -6.78
N LEU A 278 -6.25 -35.67 -5.57
CA LEU A 278 -6.30 -34.73 -4.44
C LEU A 278 -4.91 -34.27 -4.05
N LYS A 279 -4.76 -32.97 -3.79
CA LYS A 279 -3.51 -32.40 -3.27
C LYS A 279 -3.18 -32.96 -1.88
N PRO A 280 -1.90 -33.00 -1.47
CA PRO A 280 -1.52 -33.28 -0.08
C PRO A 280 -2.21 -32.31 0.89
N ALA A 281 -2.60 -32.80 2.06
CA ALA A 281 -3.29 -31.96 3.06
C ALA A 281 -2.43 -30.78 3.55
N LEU A 282 -1.11 -30.97 3.66
CA LEU A 282 -0.18 -29.94 4.09
C LEU A 282 -0.08 -28.84 3.02
N GLY A 283 -0.46 -27.61 3.38
CA GLY A 283 -0.46 -26.44 2.50
C GLY A 283 -1.69 -26.34 1.59
N MET A 284 -2.65 -27.30 1.64
CA MET A 284 -3.86 -27.21 0.83
C MET A 284 -4.73 -26.00 1.22
N GLU A 285 -4.69 -25.60 2.48
CA GLU A 285 -5.39 -24.39 2.97
C GLU A 285 -4.99 -23.12 2.25
N GLU A 286 -3.78 -23.05 1.69
CA GLU A 286 -3.33 -21.91 0.88
C GLU A 286 -4.00 -21.85 -0.49
N MET A 287 -4.69 -22.91 -0.92
CA MET A 287 -5.44 -22.93 -2.17
C MET A 287 -6.68 -22.02 -2.16
N LYS A 288 -7.00 -21.40 -1.04
CA LYS A 288 -7.90 -20.23 -0.98
C LYS A 288 -7.39 -19.05 -1.82
N TYR A 289 -6.07 -18.95 -2.02
CA TYR A 289 -5.43 -17.90 -2.83
C TYR A 289 -5.45 -18.18 -4.35
N ASP A 290 -5.99 -19.29 -4.78
CA ASP A 290 -5.97 -19.71 -6.19
C ASP A 290 -6.85 -18.83 -7.11
N MET A 291 -7.65 -17.96 -6.50
CA MET A 291 -8.43 -16.92 -7.16
C MET A 291 -7.75 -15.53 -7.16
N SER A 292 -6.52 -15.41 -6.65
CA SER A 292 -5.82 -14.12 -6.54
C SER A 292 -5.60 -13.43 -7.89
N GLY A 293 -5.49 -14.20 -8.99
CA GLY A 293 -5.41 -13.65 -10.33
C GLY A 293 -6.66 -12.85 -10.71
N ALA A 294 -7.86 -13.40 -10.44
CA ALA A 294 -9.12 -12.69 -10.68
C ALA A 294 -9.26 -11.47 -9.74
N ALA A 295 -8.90 -11.64 -8.46
CA ALA A 295 -8.88 -10.53 -7.50
C ALA A 295 -7.95 -9.39 -7.96
N ALA A 296 -6.77 -9.72 -8.50
CA ALA A 296 -5.84 -8.73 -9.03
C ALA A 296 -6.42 -7.96 -10.22
N VAL A 297 -7.13 -8.64 -11.12
CA VAL A 297 -7.83 -7.98 -12.25
C VAL A 297 -8.88 -7.00 -11.73
N LEU A 298 -9.68 -7.38 -10.72
CA LEU A 298 -10.65 -6.45 -10.09
C LEU A 298 -9.95 -5.25 -9.45
N GLY A 299 -8.83 -5.48 -8.74
CA GLY A 299 -8.04 -4.41 -8.14
C GLY A 299 -7.45 -3.45 -9.18
N VAL A 300 -6.94 -3.97 -10.30
CA VAL A 300 -6.44 -3.15 -11.41
C VAL A 300 -7.55 -2.31 -12.03
N LEU A 301 -8.73 -2.91 -12.30
CA LEU A 301 -9.86 -2.17 -12.87
C LEU A 301 -10.37 -1.09 -11.93
N LYS A 302 -10.40 -1.34 -10.61
CA LYS A 302 -10.70 -0.30 -9.62
C LYS A 302 -9.73 0.86 -9.72
N THR A 303 -8.44 0.56 -9.75
CA THR A 303 -7.37 1.58 -9.88
C THR A 303 -7.52 2.40 -11.15
N ILE A 304 -7.67 1.74 -12.31
CA ILE A 304 -7.79 2.38 -13.62
C ILE A 304 -9.00 3.33 -13.66
N ALA A 305 -10.14 2.89 -13.13
CA ALA A 305 -11.35 3.69 -13.09
C ALA A 305 -11.20 4.91 -12.17
N GLN A 306 -10.59 4.75 -10.99
CA GLN A 306 -10.35 5.87 -10.07
C GLN A 306 -9.34 6.89 -10.61
N LEU A 307 -8.40 6.43 -11.43
CA LEU A 307 -7.42 7.28 -12.10
C LEU A 307 -7.98 7.93 -13.36
N GLU A 308 -9.17 7.52 -13.82
CA GLU A 308 -9.78 7.99 -15.08
C GLU A 308 -8.78 7.88 -16.24
N LEU A 309 -8.03 6.76 -16.27
CA LEU A 309 -6.96 6.60 -17.24
C LEU A 309 -7.54 6.63 -18.66
N ARG A 310 -6.99 7.50 -19.47
CA ARG A 310 -7.20 7.47 -20.91
C ARG A 310 -6.07 6.64 -21.50
N SER A 311 -6.40 5.49 -22.09
CA SER A 311 -5.40 4.76 -22.89
C SER A 311 -5.16 5.57 -24.16
N GLU A 312 -3.99 6.15 -24.30
CA GLU A 312 -3.52 6.72 -25.56
C GLU A 312 -3.06 5.61 -26.51
#